data_91a6cd311afe186cf83c5729fd53e150
#
_entry.id   91a6cd311afe186cf83c5729fd53e150
#
_cell.length_a   1.000
_cell.length_b   1.000
_cell.length_c   1.000
_cell.angle_alpha   90.00
_cell.angle_beta   90.00
_cell.angle_gamma   90.00
#
_symmetry.space_group_name_H-M   'P 1'
#
loop_
_entity.id
_entity.type
_entity.pdbx_description
1 polymer ?
#
loop_
_entity_poly.entity_id
_entity_poly.type
_entity_poly.pdbx_seq_one_letter_code
_entity_poly.pdbx_strand_id
1 'polypeptide(L)'
;FDAADPDTRREADIRKKRLHFGLVFQSFNLFPQYTALENVTLARKLMAKTEKTGESEDAILADGRALLEKMGLADRMENYPHQLSGGQQQRVAIARALAMKPDILCFDEPTSALDPELTGEVLKVIRGLAQQHTTMIIVTHEMAFARDVADQVIFMDGGVIVEQGPAREVIDNPKQERTRHFLARYAEQ
;
A
#
# COMPACT_ATOMS: atom_id res chain seq x y z
N PHE A 1 -11.38 12.50 -13.90
CA PHE A 1 -12.53 11.56 -13.87
C PHE A 1 -13.74 12.32 -13.36
N ASP A 2 -14.70 12.58 -14.24
CA ASP A 2 -15.99 13.07 -13.82
C ASP A 2 -16.97 11.90 -13.83
N ALA A 3 -17.47 11.52 -12.65
CA ALA A 3 -18.43 10.42 -12.51
C ALA A 3 -19.78 10.70 -13.17
N ALA A 4 -20.08 11.98 -13.47
CA ALA A 4 -21.28 12.41 -14.16
C ALA A 4 -21.16 12.36 -15.69
N ASP A 5 -19.92 12.31 -16.23
CA ASP A 5 -19.65 12.28 -17.66
C ASP A 5 -19.70 10.84 -18.21
N PRO A 6 -20.64 10.49 -19.10
CA PRO A 6 -20.76 9.16 -19.69
C PRO A 6 -19.51 8.72 -20.47
N ASP A 7 -18.78 9.66 -21.08
CA ASP A 7 -17.57 9.35 -21.86
C ASP A 7 -16.39 8.93 -20.98
N THR A 8 -16.41 9.27 -19.68
CA THR A 8 -15.40 8.80 -18.72
C THR A 8 -15.70 7.42 -18.14
N ARG A 9 -16.83 6.81 -18.50
CA ARG A 9 -17.31 5.51 -17.99
C ARG A 9 -16.95 4.32 -18.88
N ARG A 10 -16.22 4.52 -19.98
CA ARG A 10 -15.77 3.40 -20.80
C ARG A 10 -14.82 2.52 -19.98
N GLU A 11 -15.12 1.23 -19.90
CA GLU A 11 -14.37 0.29 -19.06
C GLU A 11 -12.86 0.27 -19.39
N ALA A 12 -12.50 0.43 -20.66
CA ALA A 12 -11.11 0.51 -21.10
C ALA A 12 -10.39 1.75 -20.52
N ASP A 13 -11.07 2.89 -20.42
CA ASP A 13 -10.50 4.13 -19.88
C ASP A 13 -10.40 4.06 -18.34
N ILE A 14 -11.42 3.48 -17.70
CA ILE A 14 -11.39 3.21 -16.26
C ILE A 14 -10.24 2.28 -15.91
N ARG A 15 -10.04 1.21 -16.70
CA ARG A 15 -8.94 0.27 -16.52
C ARG A 15 -7.58 0.96 -16.60
N LYS A 16 -7.36 1.81 -17.61
CA LYS A 16 -6.12 2.60 -17.72
C LYS A 16 -5.90 3.51 -16.52
N LYS A 17 -6.96 4.22 -16.10
CA LYS A 17 -6.88 5.12 -14.93
C LYS A 17 -6.58 4.37 -13.63
N ARG A 18 -7.09 3.15 -13.47
CA ARG A 18 -6.80 2.31 -12.29
C ARG A 18 -5.32 1.92 -12.20
N LEU A 19 -4.58 1.87 -13.30
CA LEU A 19 -3.15 1.57 -13.29
C LEU A 19 -2.30 2.65 -12.61
N HIS A 20 -2.81 3.87 -12.47
CA HIS A 20 -2.15 4.93 -11.72
C HIS A 20 -2.16 4.67 -10.20
N PHE A 21 -2.99 3.74 -9.73
CA PHE A 21 -3.16 3.44 -8.30
C PHE A 21 -2.71 2.02 -7.99
N GLY A 22 -1.80 1.87 -7.04
CA GLY A 22 -1.49 0.60 -6.40
C GLY A 22 -2.28 0.47 -5.10
N LEU A 23 -2.97 -0.65 -4.89
CA LEU A 23 -3.78 -0.89 -3.69
C LEU A 23 -3.15 -1.99 -2.84
N VAL A 24 -3.00 -1.70 -1.55
CA VAL A 24 -2.55 -2.66 -0.53
C VAL A 24 -3.63 -2.71 0.54
N PHE A 25 -4.26 -3.86 0.67
CA PHE A 25 -5.39 -4.07 1.58
C PHE A 25 -4.94 -4.60 2.94
N GLN A 26 -5.81 -4.49 3.94
CA GLN A 26 -5.68 -5.09 5.25
C GLN A 26 -5.47 -6.62 5.18
N SER A 27 -6.29 -7.31 4.39
CA SER A 27 -6.07 -8.71 4.03
C SER A 27 -5.13 -8.77 2.85
N PHE A 28 -4.07 -9.54 2.94
CA PHE A 28 -2.98 -9.58 1.96
C PHE A 28 -3.44 -9.89 0.53
N ASN A 29 -4.56 -10.61 0.38
CA ASN A 29 -5.21 -10.96 -0.90
C ASN A 29 -4.23 -11.54 -1.92
N LEU A 30 -3.29 -12.36 -1.46
CA LEU A 30 -2.38 -13.09 -2.34
C LEU A 30 -3.12 -14.25 -2.99
N PHE A 31 -2.76 -14.56 -4.21
CA PHE A 31 -3.25 -15.75 -4.92
C PHE A 31 -2.58 -16.99 -4.31
N PRO A 32 -3.33 -17.88 -3.66
CA PRO A 32 -2.75 -18.99 -2.88
C PRO A 32 -2.04 -20.04 -3.74
N GLN A 33 -2.39 -20.13 -5.04
CA GLN A 33 -1.82 -21.05 -6.00
C GLN A 33 -0.52 -20.57 -6.66
N TYR A 34 -0.10 -19.34 -6.38
CA TYR A 34 1.09 -18.72 -6.94
C TYR A 34 2.14 -18.48 -5.85
N THR A 35 3.42 -18.59 -6.23
CA THR A 35 4.55 -18.24 -5.36
C THR A 35 4.57 -16.71 -5.10
N ALA A 36 5.44 -16.25 -4.20
CA ALA A 36 5.64 -14.83 -3.95
C ALA A 36 6.05 -14.09 -5.23
N LEU A 37 7.00 -14.63 -5.98
CA LEU A 37 7.45 -14.04 -7.25
C LEU A 37 6.34 -14.01 -8.30
N GLU A 38 5.57 -15.07 -8.43
CA GLU A 38 4.44 -15.13 -9.34
C GLU A 38 3.34 -14.13 -8.96
N ASN A 39 3.01 -14.00 -7.66
CA ASN A 39 2.08 -12.99 -7.16
C ASN A 39 2.49 -11.57 -7.57
N VAL A 40 3.78 -11.25 -7.47
CA VAL A 40 4.32 -9.92 -7.82
C VAL A 40 4.28 -9.69 -9.33
N THR A 41 4.56 -10.69 -10.14
CA THR A 41 4.78 -10.52 -11.59
C THR A 41 3.55 -10.78 -12.45
N LEU A 42 2.51 -11.46 -11.92
CA LEU A 42 1.34 -11.92 -12.67
C LEU A 42 0.65 -10.83 -13.48
N ALA A 43 0.29 -9.72 -12.83
CA ALA A 43 -0.48 -8.65 -13.48
C ALA A 43 0.32 -8.02 -14.63
N ARG A 44 1.62 -7.82 -14.43
CA ARG A 44 2.52 -7.24 -15.44
C ARG A 44 2.74 -8.19 -16.62
N LYS A 45 2.88 -9.49 -16.38
CA LYS A 45 2.93 -10.52 -17.44
C LYS A 45 1.64 -10.55 -18.26
N LEU A 46 0.47 -10.46 -17.60
CA LEU A 46 -0.80 -10.40 -18.30
C LEU A 46 -0.93 -9.15 -19.17
N MET A 47 -0.53 -7.98 -18.64
CA MET A 47 -0.53 -6.74 -19.41
C MET A 47 0.41 -6.80 -20.61
N ALA A 48 1.62 -7.32 -20.44
CA ALA A 48 2.58 -7.45 -21.53
C ALA A 48 2.02 -8.29 -22.69
N LYS A 49 1.25 -9.35 -22.36
CA LYS A 49 0.57 -10.19 -23.37
C LYS A 49 -0.60 -9.48 -24.06
N THR A 50 -1.43 -8.78 -23.29
CA THR A 50 -2.68 -8.19 -23.81
C THR A 50 -2.46 -6.87 -24.54
N GLU A 51 -1.56 -6.03 -24.03
CA GLU A 51 -1.30 -4.68 -24.55
C GLU A 51 -0.06 -4.61 -25.45
N LYS A 52 0.63 -5.75 -25.65
CA LYS A 52 1.84 -5.86 -26.50
C LYS A 52 2.86 -4.77 -26.15
N THR A 53 3.12 -4.55 -24.87
CA THR A 53 4.02 -3.49 -24.38
C THR A 53 5.48 -3.68 -24.82
N GLY A 54 5.83 -4.84 -25.39
CA GLY A 54 7.21 -5.18 -25.78
C GLY A 54 8.10 -5.58 -24.62
N GLU A 55 7.57 -5.61 -23.39
CA GLU A 55 8.32 -6.00 -22.21
C GLU A 55 8.56 -7.51 -22.20
N SER A 56 9.82 -7.93 -22.04
CA SER A 56 10.15 -9.35 -22.01
C SER A 56 9.79 -9.99 -20.66
N GLU A 57 9.47 -11.27 -20.66
CA GLU A 57 9.17 -12.00 -19.43
C GLU A 57 10.37 -12.01 -18.47
N ASP A 58 11.59 -12.12 -19.00
CA ASP A 58 12.82 -12.08 -18.20
C ASP A 58 13.00 -10.73 -17.49
N ALA A 59 12.69 -9.61 -18.16
CA ALA A 59 12.74 -8.30 -17.54
C ALA A 59 11.70 -8.16 -16.41
N ILE A 60 10.48 -8.65 -16.61
CA ILE A 60 9.43 -8.65 -15.59
C ILE A 60 9.84 -9.49 -14.37
N LEU A 61 10.43 -10.67 -14.60
CA LEU A 61 10.93 -11.52 -13.53
C LEU A 61 12.10 -10.89 -12.77
N ALA A 62 13.03 -10.26 -13.49
CA ALA A 62 14.16 -9.55 -12.87
C ALA A 62 13.69 -8.42 -11.96
N ASP A 63 12.76 -7.58 -12.43
CA ASP A 63 12.16 -6.51 -11.65
C ASP A 63 11.39 -7.06 -10.43
N GLY A 64 10.65 -8.16 -10.60
CA GLY A 64 9.92 -8.82 -9.51
C GLY A 64 10.86 -9.33 -8.41
N ARG A 65 11.99 -9.94 -8.80
CA ARG A 65 13.03 -10.38 -7.86
C ARG A 65 13.64 -9.21 -7.10
N ALA A 66 13.99 -8.14 -7.81
CA ALA A 66 14.53 -6.92 -7.19
C ALA A 66 13.55 -6.29 -6.18
N LEU A 67 12.24 -6.28 -6.48
CA LEU A 67 11.22 -5.83 -5.55
C LEU A 67 11.13 -6.71 -4.30
N LEU A 68 11.14 -8.04 -4.45
CA LEU A 68 11.11 -8.95 -3.31
C LEU A 68 12.39 -8.85 -2.46
N GLU A 69 13.55 -8.68 -3.08
CA GLU A 69 14.80 -8.43 -2.39
C GLU A 69 14.73 -7.12 -1.57
N LYS A 70 14.22 -6.04 -2.17
CA LYS A 70 13.97 -4.76 -1.48
C LYS A 70 13.01 -4.90 -0.29
N MET A 71 12.07 -5.85 -0.36
CA MET A 71 11.16 -6.20 0.75
C MET A 71 11.80 -7.14 1.79
N GLY A 72 13.06 -7.53 1.63
CA GLY A 72 13.74 -8.47 2.51
C GLY A 72 13.21 -9.91 2.38
N LEU A 73 12.82 -10.32 1.17
CA LEU A 73 12.24 -11.63 0.86
C LEU A 73 13.02 -12.38 -0.22
N ALA A 74 14.33 -12.12 -0.33
CA ALA A 74 15.19 -12.76 -1.35
C ALA A 74 15.19 -14.30 -1.26
N ASP A 75 15.14 -14.83 -0.04
CA ASP A 75 15.12 -16.27 0.25
C ASP A 75 13.71 -16.89 0.25
N ARG A 76 12.67 -16.11 -0.05
CA ARG A 76 11.26 -16.49 0.02
C ARG A 76 10.51 -16.38 -1.31
N MET A 77 11.22 -16.11 -2.40
CA MET A 77 10.61 -15.82 -3.71
C MET A 77 9.75 -16.97 -4.25
N GLU A 78 10.17 -18.20 -3.98
CA GLU A 78 9.49 -19.43 -4.45
C GLU A 78 8.49 -19.98 -3.40
N ASN A 79 8.33 -19.33 -2.26
CA ASN A 79 7.37 -19.73 -1.24
C ASN A 79 5.94 -19.36 -1.66
N TYR A 80 4.99 -20.24 -1.35
CA TYR A 80 3.56 -19.99 -1.46
C TYR A 80 3.05 -19.19 -0.25
N PRO A 81 1.91 -18.48 -0.36
CA PRO A 81 1.37 -17.65 0.73
C PRO A 81 1.25 -18.41 2.07
N HIS A 82 0.81 -19.65 2.08
CA HIS A 82 0.68 -20.46 3.29
C HIS A 82 2.01 -20.80 3.98
N GLN A 83 3.15 -20.58 3.32
CA GLN A 83 4.50 -20.79 3.84
C GLN A 83 5.14 -19.49 4.35
N LEU A 84 4.41 -18.38 4.29
CA LEU A 84 4.86 -17.04 4.66
C LEU A 84 4.14 -16.57 5.92
N SER A 85 4.87 -15.87 6.81
CA SER A 85 4.23 -15.16 7.93
C SER A 85 3.32 -14.03 7.42
N GLY A 86 2.40 -13.54 8.26
CA GLY A 86 1.52 -12.42 7.89
C GLY A 86 2.30 -11.18 7.42
N GLY A 87 3.36 -10.81 8.13
CA GLY A 87 4.24 -9.70 7.72
C GLY A 87 4.97 -9.94 6.39
N GLN A 88 5.38 -11.19 6.12
CA GLN A 88 5.94 -11.56 4.83
C GLN A 88 4.91 -11.47 3.71
N GLN A 89 3.69 -11.98 3.93
CA GLN A 89 2.58 -11.88 2.97
C GLN A 89 2.24 -10.43 2.65
N GLN A 90 2.20 -9.55 3.65
CA GLN A 90 1.96 -8.12 3.45
C GLN A 90 3.07 -7.47 2.63
N ARG A 91 4.33 -7.82 2.89
CA ARG A 91 5.46 -7.32 2.08
C ARG A 91 5.41 -7.82 0.63
N VAL A 92 4.93 -9.04 0.37
CA VAL A 92 4.64 -9.51 -0.99
C VAL A 92 3.51 -8.70 -1.63
N ALA A 93 2.44 -8.38 -0.89
CA ALA A 93 1.34 -7.55 -1.39
C ALA A 93 1.80 -6.12 -1.75
N ILE A 94 2.71 -5.54 -0.96
CA ILE A 94 3.35 -4.24 -1.26
C ILE A 94 4.20 -4.35 -2.53
N ALA A 95 5.05 -5.39 -2.66
CA ALA A 95 5.86 -5.62 -3.85
C ALA A 95 4.99 -5.78 -5.10
N ARG A 96 3.86 -6.50 -4.99
CA ARG A 96 2.89 -6.69 -6.07
C ARG A 96 2.28 -5.35 -6.53
N ALA A 97 1.92 -4.47 -5.59
CA ALA A 97 1.39 -3.15 -5.92
C ALA A 97 2.45 -2.30 -6.63
N LEU A 98 3.69 -2.31 -6.15
CA LEU A 98 4.84 -1.59 -6.74
C LEU A 98 5.23 -2.10 -8.13
N ALA A 99 5.04 -3.40 -8.40
CA ALA A 99 5.41 -4.01 -9.69
C ALA A 99 4.67 -3.38 -10.88
N MET A 100 3.50 -2.80 -10.64
CA MET A 100 2.71 -2.09 -11.66
C MET A 100 3.19 -0.66 -11.90
N LYS A 101 4.20 -0.18 -11.16
CA LYS A 101 4.76 1.19 -11.23
C LYS A 101 3.68 2.27 -11.12
N PRO A 102 2.81 2.23 -10.11
CA PRO A 102 1.74 3.19 -9.95
C PRO A 102 2.26 4.58 -9.58
N ASP A 103 1.49 5.62 -9.90
CA ASP A 103 1.81 6.99 -9.48
C ASP A 103 1.50 7.23 -7.99
N ILE A 104 0.49 6.51 -7.47
CA ILE A 104 0.01 6.63 -6.09
C ILE A 104 -0.19 5.24 -5.49
N LEU A 105 0.38 5.01 -4.29
CA LEU A 105 0.09 3.83 -3.48
C LEU A 105 -0.95 4.13 -2.42
N CYS A 106 -2.02 3.34 -2.39
CA CYS A 106 -3.06 3.42 -1.36
C CYS A 106 -2.94 2.22 -0.43
N PHE A 107 -2.83 2.49 0.87
CA PHE A 107 -2.78 1.48 1.92
C PHE A 107 -4.05 1.57 2.76
N ASP A 108 -4.75 0.45 2.89
CA ASP A 108 -5.93 0.33 3.73
C ASP A 108 -5.58 -0.54 4.94
N GLU A 109 -5.27 0.12 6.06
CA GLU A 109 -4.85 -0.50 7.32
C GLU A 109 -3.81 -1.63 7.16
N PRO A 110 -2.62 -1.36 6.62
CA PRO A 110 -1.68 -2.38 6.19
C PRO A 110 -1.11 -3.26 7.33
N THR A 111 -1.38 -2.92 8.59
CA THR A 111 -0.84 -3.62 9.76
C THR A 111 -1.91 -4.25 10.64
N SER A 112 -3.20 -3.96 10.43
CA SER A 112 -4.27 -4.37 11.35
C SER A 112 -4.50 -5.90 11.43
N ALA A 113 -4.06 -6.65 10.42
CA ALA A 113 -4.12 -8.12 10.42
C ALA A 113 -2.82 -8.79 10.92
N LEU A 114 -1.91 -8.02 11.55
CA LEU A 114 -0.59 -8.48 11.97
C LEU A 114 -0.44 -8.45 13.49
N ASP A 115 0.36 -9.38 13.99
CA ASP A 115 0.85 -9.32 15.36
C ASP A 115 1.78 -8.09 15.55
N PRO A 116 1.86 -7.53 16.77
CA PRO A 116 2.68 -6.33 17.05
C PRO A 116 4.15 -6.47 16.63
N GLU A 117 4.73 -7.66 16.77
CA GLU A 117 6.12 -7.93 16.36
C GLU A 117 6.32 -7.78 14.84
N LEU A 118 5.32 -8.20 14.04
CA LEU A 118 5.38 -8.14 12.58
C LEU A 118 5.00 -6.76 12.01
N THR A 119 4.21 -5.99 12.77
CA THR A 119 3.80 -4.62 12.42
C THR A 119 5.02 -3.74 12.13
N GLY A 120 6.04 -3.78 12.99
CA GLY A 120 7.25 -2.98 12.85
C GLY A 120 7.99 -3.20 11.53
N GLU A 121 8.04 -4.43 11.03
CA GLU A 121 8.70 -4.77 9.76
C GLU A 121 7.98 -4.15 8.56
N VAL A 122 6.65 -4.20 8.55
CA VAL A 122 5.83 -3.61 7.48
C VAL A 122 5.91 -2.08 7.51
N LEU A 123 5.79 -1.46 8.68
CA LEU A 123 5.93 0.00 8.83
C LEU A 123 7.31 0.49 8.40
N LYS A 124 8.39 -0.29 8.66
CA LYS A 124 9.74 0.03 8.18
C LYS A 124 9.81 0.06 6.65
N VAL A 125 9.16 -0.87 5.98
CA VAL A 125 9.09 -0.89 4.51
C VAL A 125 8.36 0.36 3.99
N ILE A 126 7.19 0.70 4.56
CA ILE A 126 6.40 1.87 4.14
C ILE A 126 7.17 3.17 4.40
N ARG A 127 7.88 3.28 5.54
CA ARG A 127 8.79 4.41 5.83
C ARG A 127 9.89 4.54 4.78
N GLY A 128 10.47 3.42 4.34
CA GLY A 128 11.47 3.41 3.27
C GLY A 128 10.93 3.90 1.93
N LEU A 129 9.65 3.63 1.62
CA LEU A 129 8.98 4.16 0.43
C LEU A 129 8.74 5.67 0.55
N ALA A 130 8.35 6.17 1.72
CA ALA A 130 8.19 7.59 1.99
C ALA A 130 9.51 8.36 1.79
N GLN A 131 10.63 7.82 2.27
CA GLN A 131 11.97 8.40 2.08
C GLN A 131 12.39 8.48 0.61
N GLN A 132 11.80 7.65 -0.27
CA GLN A 132 12.00 7.69 -1.72
C GLN A 132 11.01 8.60 -2.43
N HIS A 133 10.28 9.44 -1.70
CA HIS A 133 9.26 10.36 -2.21
C HIS A 133 8.14 9.67 -3.01
N THR A 134 7.80 8.43 -2.66
CA THR A 134 6.65 7.75 -3.23
C THR A 134 5.38 8.43 -2.73
N THR A 135 4.49 8.85 -3.63
CA THR A 135 3.19 9.40 -3.25
C THR A 135 2.30 8.30 -2.67
N MET A 136 1.82 8.51 -1.45
CA MET A 136 1.04 7.50 -0.72
C MET A 136 -0.17 8.11 -0.03
N ILE A 137 -1.27 7.35 -0.01
CA ILE A 137 -2.43 7.58 0.85
C ILE A 137 -2.53 6.39 1.80
N ILE A 138 -2.48 6.64 3.10
CA ILE A 138 -2.43 5.56 4.10
C ILE A 138 -3.59 5.75 5.08
N VAL A 139 -4.49 4.79 5.15
CA VAL A 139 -5.46 4.65 6.24
C VAL A 139 -4.79 3.81 7.32
N THR A 140 -4.67 4.34 8.54
CA THR A 140 -3.96 3.67 9.63
C THR A 140 -4.44 4.14 11.00
N HIS A 141 -4.31 3.26 11.98
CA HIS A 141 -4.45 3.55 13.39
C HIS A 141 -3.10 3.68 14.11
N GLU A 142 -1.98 3.57 13.39
CA GLU A 142 -0.63 3.71 13.93
C GLU A 142 -0.26 5.20 14.04
N MET A 143 -0.70 5.87 15.11
CA MET A 143 -0.57 7.33 15.25
C MET A 143 0.88 7.81 15.29
N ALA A 144 1.75 7.08 15.99
CA ALA A 144 3.18 7.42 16.04
C ALA A 144 3.83 7.32 14.66
N PHE A 145 3.46 6.31 13.88
CA PHE A 145 3.94 6.15 12.51
C PHE A 145 3.42 7.29 11.62
N ALA A 146 2.12 7.62 11.68
CA ALA A 146 1.52 8.70 10.90
C ALA A 146 2.21 10.04 11.22
N ARG A 147 2.44 10.35 12.50
CA ARG A 147 3.13 11.57 12.94
C ARG A 147 4.54 11.72 12.34
N ASP A 148 5.28 10.60 12.29
CA ASP A 148 6.70 10.61 11.92
C ASP A 148 6.93 10.52 10.40
N VAL A 149 5.95 10.02 9.64
CA VAL A 149 6.12 9.67 8.22
C VAL A 149 5.25 10.50 7.29
N ALA A 150 4.04 10.88 7.71
CA ALA A 150 3.14 11.62 6.84
C ALA A 150 3.48 13.11 6.78
N ASP A 151 3.39 13.70 5.59
CA ASP A 151 3.44 15.16 5.41
C ASP A 151 2.15 15.82 5.92
N GLN A 152 1.01 15.17 5.63
CA GLN A 152 -0.33 15.65 5.97
C GLN A 152 -1.12 14.53 6.64
N VAL A 153 -1.92 14.89 7.63
CA VAL A 153 -2.90 14.01 8.27
C VAL A 153 -4.30 14.59 8.08
N ILE A 154 -5.23 13.72 7.75
CA ILE A 154 -6.66 14.03 7.62
C ILE A 154 -7.40 13.16 8.64
N PHE A 155 -7.97 13.77 9.65
CA PHE A 155 -8.84 13.08 10.60
C PHE A 155 -10.30 13.17 10.15
N MET A 156 -10.92 11.99 9.98
CA MET A 156 -12.32 11.86 9.54
C MET A 156 -13.16 11.21 10.63
N ASP A 157 -14.36 11.70 10.83
CA ASP A 157 -15.36 11.10 11.71
C ASP A 157 -16.77 11.33 11.14
N GLY A 158 -17.65 10.34 11.22
CA GLY A 158 -19.01 10.44 10.69
C GLY A 158 -19.11 10.75 9.19
N GLY A 159 -18.09 10.38 8.39
CA GLY A 159 -18.06 10.60 6.94
C GLY A 159 -17.62 12.02 6.52
N VAL A 160 -17.18 12.86 7.46
CA VAL A 160 -16.70 14.22 7.19
C VAL A 160 -15.27 14.42 7.66
N ILE A 161 -14.55 15.35 7.04
CA ILE A 161 -13.24 15.79 7.50
C ILE A 161 -13.45 16.67 8.72
N VAL A 162 -12.94 16.25 9.87
CA VAL A 162 -13.00 17.00 11.14
C VAL A 162 -11.80 17.93 11.28
N GLU A 163 -10.61 17.42 10.94
CA GLU A 163 -9.36 18.17 11.02
C GLU A 163 -8.37 17.68 9.98
N GLN A 164 -7.59 18.61 9.42
CA GLN A 164 -6.50 18.29 8.50
C GLN A 164 -5.36 19.28 8.64
N GLY A 165 -4.14 18.84 8.36
CA GLY A 165 -2.96 19.68 8.41
C GLY A 165 -1.66 18.89 8.47
N PRO A 166 -0.52 19.58 8.70
CA PRO A 166 0.77 18.92 8.91
C PRO A 166 0.66 17.85 10.01
N ALA A 167 1.26 16.69 9.79
CA ALA A 167 1.07 15.52 10.65
C ALA A 167 1.34 15.82 12.12
N ARG A 168 2.46 16.49 12.42
CA ARG A 168 2.81 16.86 13.80
C ARG A 168 1.84 17.83 14.44
N GLU A 169 1.28 18.76 13.66
CA GLU A 169 0.29 19.69 14.22
C GLU A 169 -1.01 18.99 14.60
N VAL A 170 -1.52 18.13 13.70
CA VAL A 170 -2.79 17.44 13.94
C VAL A 170 -2.66 16.41 15.05
N ILE A 171 -1.52 15.71 15.16
CA ILE A 171 -1.34 14.64 16.14
C ILE A 171 -0.87 15.15 17.49
N ASP A 172 0.12 16.06 17.53
CA ASP A 172 0.68 16.54 18.81
C ASP A 172 -0.12 17.71 19.40
N ASN A 173 -0.78 18.52 18.57
CA ASN A 173 -1.51 19.74 18.98
C ASN A 173 -2.87 19.87 18.27
N PRO A 174 -3.78 18.89 18.40
CA PRO A 174 -5.06 18.88 17.72
C PRO A 174 -5.92 20.07 18.17
N LYS A 175 -6.52 20.80 17.20
CA LYS A 175 -7.34 21.99 17.43
C LYS A 175 -8.81 21.62 17.72
N GLN A 176 -9.27 20.51 17.10
CA GLN A 176 -10.65 20.05 17.26
C GLN A 176 -10.80 19.17 18.49
N GLU A 177 -11.87 19.38 19.25
CA GLU A 177 -12.17 18.58 20.46
C GLU A 177 -12.33 17.09 20.13
N ARG A 178 -12.96 16.79 19.00
CA ARG A 178 -13.17 15.42 18.53
C ARG A 178 -11.85 14.71 18.22
N THR A 179 -10.90 15.41 17.60
CA THR A 179 -9.55 14.90 17.34
C THR A 179 -8.80 14.62 18.63
N ARG A 180 -8.88 15.55 19.59
CA ARG A 180 -8.28 15.37 20.94
C ARG A 180 -8.81 14.14 21.66
N HIS A 181 -10.12 13.96 21.66
CA HIS A 181 -10.74 12.78 22.29
C HIS A 181 -10.33 11.47 21.62
N PHE A 182 -10.19 11.48 20.31
CA PHE A 182 -9.73 10.30 19.57
C PHE A 182 -8.29 9.97 19.94
N LEU A 183 -7.38 10.94 19.85
CA LEU A 183 -5.95 10.74 20.10
C LEU A 183 -5.63 10.41 21.57
N ALA A 184 -6.38 10.94 22.53
CA ALA A 184 -6.20 10.63 23.95
C ALA A 184 -6.30 9.12 24.24
N ARG A 185 -7.14 8.38 23.50
CA ARG A 185 -7.29 6.92 23.64
C ARG A 185 -6.05 6.13 23.18
N TYR A 186 -5.22 6.72 22.30
CA TYR A 186 -3.98 6.11 21.80
C TYR A 186 -2.75 6.49 22.63
N ALA A 187 -2.83 7.55 23.43
CA ALA A 187 -1.76 7.95 24.36
C ALA A 187 -1.71 7.10 25.65
N GLU A 188 -2.78 6.33 25.92
CA GLU A 188 -2.92 5.46 27.10
C GLU A 188 -2.55 3.99 26.83
N GLN A 189 -2.16 3.65 25.58
CA GLN A 189 -1.71 2.31 25.17
C GLN A 189 -0.19 2.28 24.99
#